data_1673919f1eaa1f1647cdfee16cd0ff7b
#
_entry.id   1673919f1eaa1f1647cdfee16cd0ff7b
#
_cell.length_a   1.000
_cell.length_b   1.000
_cell.length_c   1.000
_cell.angle_alpha   90.00
_cell.angle_beta   90.00
_cell.angle_gamma   90.00
#
_symmetry.space_group_name_H-M   'P 1'
#
loop_
_entity.id
_entity.type
_entity.pdbx_description
1 polymer ?
#
loop_
_entity_poly.entity_id
_entity_poly.type
_entity_poly.pdbx_seq_one_letter_code
_entity_poly.pdbx_strand_id
1 'polypeptide(L)'
;MKGLRIALFVMASFSLMFTLALAAGNAEKGKALFNDPKLGGGTAGMSCNSCHQDGRGLEKAADRKDLEKMVNACIKNALKGKGIDSKSAEMADIVAYLKSLKGRAPASEAPKK
;
A
#
# COMPACT_ATOMS: atom_id res chain seq x y z
N MET A 1 0.25 36.83 -28.39
CA MET A 1 -1.01 36.26 -27.92
C MET A 1 -1.15 34.76 -28.16
N LYS A 2 -0.58 34.19 -29.21
CA LYS A 2 -0.63 32.73 -29.46
C LYS A 2 0.19 31.92 -28.46
N GLY A 3 1.27 32.45 -27.89
CA GLY A 3 2.11 31.74 -26.90
C GLY A 3 1.48 31.57 -25.53
N LEU A 4 0.62 32.48 -25.11
CA LEU A 4 -0.04 32.43 -23.80
C LEU A 4 -1.07 31.29 -23.71
N ARG A 5 -1.75 30.99 -24.83
CA ARG A 5 -2.75 29.91 -24.89
C ARG A 5 -2.09 28.51 -24.82
N ILE A 6 -0.91 28.38 -25.43
CA ILE A 6 -0.14 27.11 -25.39
C ILE A 6 0.40 26.86 -23.99
N ALA A 7 0.89 27.90 -23.30
CA ALA A 7 1.39 27.78 -21.93
C ALA A 7 0.30 27.33 -20.94
N LEU A 8 -0.94 27.83 -21.10
CA LEU A 8 -2.07 27.42 -20.27
C LEU A 8 -2.45 25.96 -20.44
N PHE A 9 -2.42 25.44 -21.68
CA PHE A 9 -2.70 24.03 -21.94
C PHE A 9 -1.62 23.09 -21.38
N VAL A 10 -0.35 23.47 -21.44
CA VAL A 10 0.75 22.68 -20.88
C VAL A 10 0.67 22.63 -19.37
N MET A 11 0.31 23.72 -18.70
CA MET A 11 0.13 23.76 -17.24
C MET A 11 -1.04 22.90 -16.78
N ALA A 12 -2.15 22.91 -17.49
CA ALA A 12 -3.32 22.08 -17.16
C ALA A 12 -3.02 20.59 -17.32
N SER A 13 -2.28 20.19 -18.34
CA SER A 13 -1.90 18.81 -18.57
C SER A 13 -0.95 18.26 -17.50
N PHE A 14 -0.02 19.08 -17.02
CA PHE A 14 0.92 18.70 -15.97
C PHE A 14 0.22 18.52 -14.61
N SER A 15 -0.75 19.38 -14.29
CA SER A 15 -1.53 19.29 -13.06
C SER A 15 -2.38 18.00 -13.01
N LEU A 16 -2.91 17.56 -14.15
CA LEU A 16 -3.73 16.35 -14.23
C LEU A 16 -2.90 15.07 -14.02
N MET A 17 -1.66 15.03 -14.55
CA MET A 17 -0.77 13.88 -14.32
C MET A 17 -0.35 13.76 -12.87
N PHE A 18 -0.18 14.85 -12.15
CA PHE A 18 0.21 14.83 -10.75
C PHE A 18 -0.91 14.27 -9.85
N THR A 19 -2.17 14.60 -10.12
CA THR A 19 -3.31 14.07 -9.36
C THR A 19 -3.52 12.57 -9.56
N LEU A 20 -3.25 12.04 -10.74
CA LEU A 20 -3.34 10.60 -11.00
C LEU A 20 -2.27 9.80 -10.25
N ALA A 21 -1.05 10.34 -10.11
CA ALA A 21 0.03 9.68 -9.36
C ALA A 21 -0.28 9.56 -7.85
N LEU A 22 -0.99 10.55 -7.26
CA LEU A 22 -1.40 10.51 -5.85
C LEU A 22 -2.52 9.50 -5.58
N ALA A 23 -3.41 9.25 -6.55
CA ALA A 23 -4.53 8.32 -6.42
C ALA A 23 -4.10 6.84 -6.48
N ALA A 24 -2.93 6.53 -7.06
CA ALA A 24 -2.47 5.17 -7.29
C ALA A 24 -1.86 4.48 -6.06
N GLY A 25 -1.55 5.23 -4.99
CA GLY A 25 -0.82 4.73 -3.83
C GLY A 25 0.68 4.59 -4.08
N ASN A 26 1.44 4.51 -3.01
CA ASN A 26 2.90 4.41 -3.04
C ASN A 26 3.36 3.15 -2.31
N ALA A 27 3.99 2.22 -3.04
CA ALA A 27 4.41 0.93 -2.50
C ALA A 27 5.51 1.06 -1.42
N GLU A 28 6.41 2.04 -1.52
CA GLU A 28 7.44 2.24 -0.50
C GLU A 28 6.85 2.76 0.81
N LYS A 29 5.91 3.71 0.73
CA LYS A 29 5.14 4.15 1.90
C LYS A 29 4.32 2.99 2.48
N GLY A 30 3.72 2.18 1.61
CA GLY A 30 2.99 0.98 2.01
C GLY A 30 3.88 -0.03 2.74
N LYS A 31 5.11 -0.21 2.31
CA LYS A 31 6.10 -1.04 3.01
C LYS A 31 6.41 -0.49 4.40
N ALA A 32 6.56 0.81 4.55
CA ALA A 32 6.76 1.44 5.84
C ALA A 32 5.54 1.21 6.77
N LEU A 33 4.32 1.35 6.26
CA LEU A 33 3.09 1.05 7.01
C LEU A 33 2.99 -0.43 7.38
N PHE A 34 3.41 -1.32 6.50
CA PHE A 34 3.44 -2.76 6.73
C PHE A 34 4.36 -3.14 7.91
N ASN A 35 5.39 -2.35 8.14
CA ASN A 35 6.33 -2.52 9.25
C ASN A 35 5.95 -1.72 10.52
N ASP A 36 4.91 -0.91 10.46
CA ASP A 36 4.49 -0.05 11.56
C ASP A 36 3.54 -0.78 12.52
N PRO A 37 3.96 -1.04 13.79
CA PRO A 37 3.09 -1.67 14.77
C PRO A 37 1.92 -0.80 15.22
N LYS A 38 1.93 0.50 14.90
CA LYS A 38 0.86 1.43 15.23
C LYS A 38 -0.15 1.64 14.11
N LEU A 39 0.01 0.95 13.00
CA LEU A 39 -0.91 1.06 11.86
C LEU A 39 -2.36 0.86 12.31
N GLY A 40 -3.23 1.78 11.91
CA GLY A 40 -4.66 1.73 12.23
C GLY A 40 -4.97 1.77 13.72
N GLY A 41 -4.08 2.32 14.54
CA GLY A 41 -4.23 2.37 15.99
C GLY A 41 -3.80 1.08 16.69
N GLY A 42 -2.93 0.30 16.10
CA GLY A 42 -2.41 -0.95 16.67
C GLY A 42 -1.81 -0.76 18.07
N THR A 43 -2.07 -1.67 18.97
CA THR A 43 -1.63 -1.63 20.37
C THR A 43 -0.93 -2.92 20.83
N ALA A 44 -0.87 -3.95 19.96
CA ALA A 44 -0.28 -5.24 20.32
C ALA A 44 1.26 -5.26 20.23
N GLY A 45 1.91 -4.19 19.75
CA GLY A 45 3.35 -4.18 19.51
C GLY A 45 3.80 -5.03 18.32
N MET A 46 2.85 -5.48 17.50
CA MET A 46 3.09 -6.30 16.31
C MET A 46 2.73 -5.53 15.05
N SER A 47 3.49 -5.71 13.99
CA SER A 47 3.19 -5.20 12.64
C SER A 47 2.78 -6.35 11.72
N CYS A 48 2.32 -6.01 10.51
CA CYS A 48 2.07 -7.03 9.48
C CYS A 48 3.34 -7.84 9.20
N ASN A 49 4.49 -7.19 9.20
CA ASN A 49 5.79 -7.83 9.00
C ASN A 49 6.14 -8.86 10.09
N SER A 50 5.59 -8.73 11.29
CA SER A 50 5.84 -9.67 12.38
C SER A 50 5.40 -11.09 12.04
N CYS A 51 4.30 -11.25 11.33
CA CYS A 51 3.78 -12.55 10.88
C CYS A 51 4.08 -12.83 9.40
N HIS A 52 4.16 -11.81 8.58
CA HIS A 52 4.43 -11.89 7.15
C HIS A 52 5.75 -11.21 6.82
N GLN A 53 6.85 -11.73 7.33
CA GLN A 53 8.17 -11.15 7.14
C GLN A 53 8.48 -10.93 5.66
N ASP A 54 8.77 -9.68 5.27
CA ASP A 54 8.98 -9.24 3.89
C ASP A 54 7.84 -9.62 2.93
N GLY A 55 6.61 -9.73 3.45
CA GLY A 55 5.42 -10.09 2.67
C GLY A 55 5.23 -11.58 2.46
N ARG A 56 5.94 -12.42 3.18
CA ARG A 56 5.84 -13.88 3.07
C ARG A 56 4.40 -14.36 3.25
N GLY A 57 3.93 -15.18 2.32
CA GLY A 57 2.58 -15.73 2.32
C GLY A 57 1.52 -14.80 1.69
N LEU A 58 1.92 -13.61 1.23
CA LEU A 58 1.02 -12.62 0.64
C LEU A 58 1.23 -12.43 -0.87
N GLU A 59 1.95 -13.33 -1.52
CA GLU A 59 2.29 -13.24 -2.95
C GLU A 59 1.03 -13.26 -3.86
N LYS A 60 -0.06 -13.86 -3.37
CA LYS A 60 -1.35 -13.94 -4.08
C LYS A 60 -2.37 -12.89 -3.60
N ALA A 61 -1.99 -12.05 -2.65
CA ALA A 61 -2.92 -11.05 -2.08
C ALA A 61 -3.44 -10.07 -3.13
N ALA A 62 -2.62 -9.74 -4.14
CA ALA A 62 -3.01 -8.84 -5.22
C ALA A 62 -4.23 -9.32 -6.03
N ASP A 63 -4.50 -10.61 -6.06
CA ASP A 63 -5.61 -11.20 -6.81
C ASP A 63 -6.93 -11.20 -6.01
N ARG A 64 -6.90 -10.80 -4.74
CA ARG A 64 -8.09 -10.74 -3.90
C ARG A 64 -8.93 -9.51 -4.20
N LYS A 65 -10.23 -9.71 -4.33
CA LYS A 65 -11.21 -8.63 -4.49
C LYS A 65 -11.53 -7.92 -3.17
N ASP A 66 -11.26 -8.56 -2.04
CA ASP A 66 -11.54 -8.08 -0.68
C ASP A 66 -10.27 -7.66 0.08
N LEU A 67 -9.22 -7.28 -0.63
CA LEU A 67 -7.90 -7.01 -0.05
C LEU A 67 -7.96 -5.95 1.06
N GLU A 68 -8.70 -4.87 0.86
CA GLU A 68 -8.87 -3.80 1.86
C GLU A 68 -9.55 -4.31 3.15
N LYS A 69 -10.53 -5.19 3.01
CA LYS A 69 -11.17 -5.84 4.16
C LYS A 69 -10.19 -6.73 4.91
N MET A 70 -9.34 -7.45 4.18
CA MET A 70 -8.32 -8.32 4.77
C MET A 70 -7.26 -7.51 5.53
N VAL A 71 -6.83 -6.37 4.99
CA VAL A 71 -5.92 -5.44 5.69
C VAL A 71 -6.55 -5.02 7.02
N ASN A 72 -7.79 -4.57 7.01
CA ASN A 72 -8.48 -4.15 8.23
C ASN A 72 -8.73 -5.31 9.21
N ALA A 73 -9.01 -6.51 8.71
CA ALA A 73 -9.14 -7.69 9.57
C ALA A 73 -7.82 -7.99 10.32
N CYS A 74 -6.68 -7.91 9.63
CA CYS A 74 -5.36 -8.06 10.26
C CYS A 74 -5.09 -6.97 11.30
N ILE A 75 -5.40 -5.71 10.98
CA ILE A 75 -5.23 -4.59 11.92
C ILE A 75 -6.05 -4.82 13.20
N LYS A 76 -7.31 -5.20 13.05
CA LYS A 76 -8.20 -5.42 14.21
C LYS A 76 -7.82 -6.65 15.02
N ASN A 77 -7.52 -7.75 14.37
CA ASN A 77 -7.31 -9.05 15.02
C ASN A 77 -5.88 -9.24 15.53
N ALA A 78 -4.88 -8.93 14.73
CA ALA A 78 -3.47 -9.14 15.06
C ALA A 78 -2.84 -7.93 15.74
N LEU A 79 -3.04 -6.73 15.19
CA LEU A 79 -2.44 -5.51 15.72
C LEU A 79 -3.25 -4.90 16.86
N LYS A 80 -4.49 -5.35 17.07
CA LYS A 80 -5.42 -4.80 18.07
C LYS A 80 -5.71 -3.32 17.85
N GLY A 81 -5.80 -2.92 16.59
CA GLY A 81 -6.15 -1.57 16.17
C GLY A 81 -7.62 -1.42 15.80
N LYS A 82 -7.99 -0.23 15.38
CA LYS A 82 -9.35 0.12 14.95
C LYS A 82 -9.57 -0.12 13.45
N GLY A 83 -8.50 -0.14 12.67
CA GLY A 83 -8.54 -0.18 11.22
C GLY A 83 -8.26 1.17 10.58
N ILE A 84 -8.18 1.19 9.26
CA ILE A 84 -8.00 2.40 8.46
C ILE A 84 -9.13 2.50 7.43
N ASP A 85 -9.48 3.73 7.05
CA ASP A 85 -10.51 3.97 6.04
C ASP A 85 -10.09 3.37 4.69
N SER A 86 -11.01 2.66 4.03
CA SER A 86 -10.76 2.04 2.73
C SER A 86 -10.41 3.06 1.63
N LYS A 87 -10.81 4.30 1.79
CA LYS A 87 -10.52 5.39 0.85
C LYS A 87 -9.33 6.27 1.27
N SER A 88 -8.65 5.93 2.36
CA SER A 88 -7.51 6.70 2.84
C SER A 88 -6.26 6.50 1.98
N ALA A 89 -5.34 7.47 2.03
CA ALA A 89 -4.03 7.35 1.41
C ALA A 89 -3.24 6.18 2.00
N GLU A 90 -3.35 5.93 3.29
CA GLU A 90 -2.71 4.80 3.97
C GLU A 90 -3.16 3.46 3.39
N MET A 91 -4.47 3.28 3.16
CA MET A 91 -4.99 2.07 2.53
C MET A 91 -4.48 1.93 1.09
N ALA A 92 -4.49 3.01 0.32
CA ALA A 92 -3.96 3.00 -1.05
C ALA A 92 -2.48 2.61 -1.08
N ASP A 93 -1.67 3.13 -0.16
CA ASP A 93 -0.24 2.85 -0.08
C ASP A 93 0.03 1.39 0.32
N ILE A 94 -0.64 0.89 1.35
CA ILE A 94 -0.43 -0.51 1.79
C ILE A 94 -0.92 -1.51 0.74
N VAL A 95 -2.02 -1.24 0.07
CA VAL A 95 -2.52 -2.05 -1.04
C VAL A 95 -1.52 -2.04 -2.21
N ALA A 96 -0.93 -0.89 -2.53
CA ALA A 96 0.11 -0.79 -3.55
C ALA A 96 1.33 -1.68 -3.20
N TYR A 97 1.75 -1.68 -1.95
CA TYR A 97 2.83 -2.57 -1.48
C TYR A 97 2.44 -4.04 -1.63
N LEU A 98 1.26 -4.44 -1.17
CA LEU A 98 0.79 -5.83 -1.27
C LEU A 98 0.69 -6.29 -2.73
N LYS A 99 0.25 -5.44 -3.63
CA LYS A 99 0.21 -5.73 -5.07
C LYS A 99 1.62 -5.88 -5.67
N SER A 100 2.61 -5.19 -5.13
CA SER A 100 4.00 -5.31 -5.56
C SER A 100 4.63 -6.67 -5.23
N LEU A 101 4.01 -7.43 -4.34
CA LEU A 101 4.48 -8.77 -3.95
C LEU A 101 4.06 -9.86 -4.96
N LYS A 102 3.18 -9.55 -5.89
CA LYS A 102 2.71 -10.50 -6.90
C LYS A 102 3.87 -11.01 -7.75
N GLY A 103 3.95 -12.32 -7.88
CA GLY A 103 4.99 -12.97 -8.67
C GLY A 103 6.36 -13.08 -7.99
N ARG A 104 6.49 -12.63 -6.75
CA ARG A 104 7.72 -12.90 -5.98
C ARG A 104 7.78 -14.38 -5.62
N ALA A 105 8.99 -14.95 -5.66
CA ALA A 105 9.20 -16.30 -5.18
C ALA A 105 8.82 -16.41 -3.69
N PRO A 106 8.12 -17.51 -3.30
CA PRO A 106 7.88 -17.76 -1.88
C PRO A 106 9.16 -17.72 -1.07
N ALA A 107 9.13 -17.12 0.09
CA ALA A 107 10.32 -16.99 0.93
C ALA A 107 10.91 -18.34 1.36
N SER A 108 10.12 -19.42 1.28
CA SER A 108 10.58 -20.80 1.51
C SER A 108 11.59 -21.29 0.45
N GLU A 109 11.62 -20.65 -0.73
CA GLU A 109 12.55 -20.99 -1.81
C GLU A 109 13.75 -20.04 -1.86
N ALA A 110 13.78 -19.01 -1.01
CA ALA A 110 14.94 -18.14 -0.91
C ALA A 110 16.16 -18.92 -0.40
N PRO A 111 17.35 -18.74 -1.00
CA PRO A 111 18.54 -19.43 -0.52
C PRO A 111 18.80 -19.05 0.94
N LYS A 112 18.89 -20.04 1.78
CA LYS A 112 19.29 -19.86 3.18
C LYS A 112 20.72 -19.36 3.22
N LYS A 113 20.86 -18.18 3.76
CA LYS A 113 22.20 -17.66 4.09
C LYS A 113 22.68 -18.25 5.41
#